data_1790f8ba71498e3564dd49bdd00f06e3
#
_entry.id   1790f8ba71498e3564dd49bdd00f06e3
#
_cell.length_a   1.000
_cell.length_b   1.000
_cell.length_c   1.000
_cell.angle_alpha   90.00
_cell.angle_beta   90.00
_cell.angle_gamma   90.00
#
_symmetry.space_group_name_H-M   'P 1'
#
loop_
_entity.id
_entity.type
_entity.pdbx_description
1 polymer ?
#
loop_
_entity_poly.entity_id
_entity_poly.type
_entity_poly.pdbx_seq_one_letter_code
_entity_poly.pdbx_strand_id
1 'polypeptide(L)'
;MHHFRTLLKPATRSWLAGAAVVPAALGVFYAQQQQQAEPPQCKEAGGVIPAEQFLYVPLSKDPVPRDSIEFDTSAPMHKRMEAMILRVQDQIVAGIEEVDGKKFRTDDRGLIDGNVFEKAGVGVSIVHGSLPPAAAKQMKSRGKDLEEGKDLPFYACGVSLVMHPRNPMAPTIHLNYRYFEVETGRVDADGKPTKLAWFGGGADLTPSYLFEEDARHFHAVYKLQLDKRDPKLYPEMKETCDKYFYIPHRQEGRGIGGFFFDDLEDKPEETFQMVRNCANSMLDSYLPILKKRKDMPFTEKQKEWQQIRRGRYVEFNVMYDRGTKFGLATPGSRIESILMSLPLTARWEYMHSPEKGTWEDKTLQVLKNPVDWLNVPEVDLEALSTAELLQEIARRSEK
;
A
#
# COMPACT_ATOMS: atom_id res chain seq x y z
N MET A 1 34.46 63.25 -7.43
CA MET A 1 33.93 64.10 -8.51
C MET A 1 32.73 63.46 -9.12
N HIS A 2 31.59 64.18 -9.06
CA HIS A 2 30.30 64.00 -9.78
C HIS A 2 29.55 62.65 -9.66
N HIS A 3 28.54 62.55 -8.78
CA HIS A 3 27.12 62.88 -8.96
C HIS A 3 26.49 62.36 -10.23
N PHE A 4 25.56 61.36 -10.05
CA PHE A 4 24.20 61.43 -10.60
C PHE A 4 23.24 60.64 -9.74
N ARG A 5 22.37 61.32 -9.00
CA ARG A 5 21.14 60.85 -8.42
C ARG A 5 20.08 60.89 -9.51
N THR A 6 19.33 59.80 -9.69
CA THR A 6 18.04 59.90 -10.37
C THR A 6 16.99 59.12 -9.57
N LEU A 7 16.04 59.86 -9.08
CA LEU A 7 14.82 59.48 -8.37
C LEU A 7 13.88 58.69 -9.31
N LEU A 8 13.42 57.57 -8.90
CA LEU A 8 12.18 56.97 -9.45
C LEU A 8 11.22 56.69 -8.29
N LYS A 9 10.04 57.26 -8.40
CA LYS A 9 8.89 57.18 -7.50
C LYS A 9 8.30 55.75 -7.46
N PRO A 10 7.65 55.32 -6.36
CA PRO A 10 6.98 54.03 -6.26
C PRO A 10 5.64 54.09 -7.02
N ALA A 11 5.49 53.17 -7.98
CA ALA A 11 4.20 52.88 -8.59
C ALA A 11 3.49 51.82 -7.76
N THR A 12 2.54 52.23 -6.96
CA THR A 12 1.50 51.40 -6.39
C THR A 12 0.60 50.86 -7.52
N ARG A 13 0.64 49.55 -7.76
CA ARG A 13 -0.44 48.85 -8.45
C ARG A 13 -0.74 47.55 -7.74
N SER A 14 -1.96 47.52 -7.20
CA SER A 14 -2.68 46.44 -6.64
C SER A 14 -2.69 45.20 -7.55
N TRP A 15 -2.10 44.10 -7.06
CA TRP A 15 -2.31 42.73 -7.56
C TRP A 15 -2.89 41.90 -6.47
N LEU A 16 -4.15 42.18 -6.13
CA LEU A 16 -4.97 41.36 -5.23
C LEU A 16 -6.38 41.25 -5.84
N ALA A 17 -6.49 40.48 -6.91
CA ALA A 17 -7.76 39.92 -7.36
C ALA A 17 -7.49 38.94 -8.53
N GLY A 18 -7.19 37.68 -8.26
CA GLY A 18 -6.99 36.69 -9.32
C GLY A 18 -6.63 35.28 -8.86
N ALA A 19 -6.37 35.06 -7.57
CA ALA A 19 -5.88 33.77 -7.09
C ALA A 19 -6.90 32.89 -6.35
N ALA A 20 -8.19 33.21 -6.37
CA ALA A 20 -9.20 32.54 -5.54
C ALA A 20 -10.22 31.66 -6.31
N VAL A 21 -10.10 31.50 -7.64
CA VAL A 21 -11.14 30.78 -8.43
C VAL A 21 -10.67 29.44 -8.99
N VAL A 22 -9.37 29.15 -9.02
CA VAL A 22 -8.84 27.92 -9.62
C VAL A 22 -8.92 26.66 -8.74
N PRO A 23 -8.88 26.72 -7.38
CA PRO A 23 -8.96 25.50 -6.57
C PRO A 23 -10.33 24.83 -6.54
N ALA A 24 -11.43 25.58 -6.67
CA ALA A 24 -12.78 25.01 -6.58
C ALA A 24 -13.20 24.28 -7.87
N ALA A 25 -12.80 24.78 -9.04
CA ALA A 25 -13.12 24.16 -10.32
C ALA A 25 -12.35 22.85 -10.55
N LEU A 26 -11.09 22.77 -10.12
CA LEU A 26 -10.30 21.53 -10.18
C LEU A 26 -10.84 20.46 -9.21
N GLY A 27 -11.29 20.85 -8.02
CA GLY A 27 -11.86 19.92 -7.06
C GLY A 27 -13.17 19.31 -7.53
N VAL A 28 -14.03 20.08 -8.21
CA VAL A 28 -15.30 19.58 -8.77
C VAL A 28 -15.07 18.71 -10.01
N PHE A 29 -14.08 19.06 -10.84
CA PHE A 29 -13.71 18.24 -12.01
C PHE A 29 -13.12 16.88 -11.60
N TYR A 30 -12.32 16.85 -10.54
CA TYR A 30 -11.77 15.61 -9.98
C TYR A 30 -12.85 14.74 -9.30
N ALA A 31 -13.81 15.34 -8.61
CA ALA A 31 -14.91 14.61 -7.99
C ALA A 31 -15.88 14.01 -9.03
N GLN A 32 -16.09 14.67 -10.16
CA GLN A 32 -16.92 14.14 -11.26
C GLN A 32 -16.21 13.05 -12.06
N GLN A 33 -14.87 13.08 -12.21
CA GLN A 33 -14.14 11.98 -12.84
C GLN A 33 -14.05 10.73 -11.97
N GLN A 34 -14.05 10.85 -10.65
CA GLN A 34 -14.09 9.69 -9.75
C GLN A 34 -15.45 8.94 -9.78
N GLN A 35 -16.52 9.57 -10.25
CA GLN A 35 -17.82 8.92 -10.41
C GLN A 35 -17.99 8.15 -11.74
N GLN A 36 -17.06 8.27 -12.70
CA GLN A 36 -17.25 7.72 -14.06
C GLN A 36 -16.32 6.54 -14.44
N ALA A 37 -15.40 6.13 -13.58
CA ALA A 37 -14.55 4.97 -13.85
C ALA A 37 -14.63 3.97 -12.69
N GLU A 38 -15.69 3.17 -12.66
CA GLU A 38 -15.65 1.94 -11.86
C GLU A 38 -14.60 1.00 -12.47
N PRO A 39 -13.67 0.46 -11.67
CA PRO A 39 -12.76 -0.56 -12.15
C PRO A 39 -13.57 -1.80 -12.55
N PRO A 40 -13.18 -2.53 -13.60
CA PRO A 40 -13.86 -3.76 -14.01
C PRO A 40 -13.89 -4.75 -12.84
N GLN A 41 -15.07 -5.29 -12.57
CA GLN A 41 -15.28 -6.30 -11.51
C GLN A 41 -14.63 -7.62 -11.93
N CYS A 42 -13.88 -8.23 -11.03
CA CYS A 42 -13.35 -9.59 -11.19
C CYS A 42 -14.53 -10.60 -11.18
N LYS A 43 -14.67 -11.40 -12.22
CA LYS A 43 -15.75 -12.42 -12.32
C LYS A 43 -15.18 -13.82 -12.10
N GLU A 44 -15.92 -14.62 -11.33
CA GLU A 44 -15.59 -16.01 -11.04
C GLU A 44 -15.72 -16.91 -12.28
N ALA A 45 -14.76 -17.80 -12.50
CA ALA A 45 -14.83 -18.86 -13.51
C ALA A 45 -14.04 -20.10 -13.10
N GLY A 46 -14.74 -21.24 -13.05
CA GLY A 46 -14.17 -22.59 -13.17
C GLY A 46 -13.48 -23.14 -11.91
N GLY A 47 -13.48 -24.44 -11.71
CA GLY A 47 -13.05 -25.19 -10.52
C GLY A 47 -11.90 -24.59 -9.71
N VAL A 48 -12.15 -24.40 -8.40
CA VAL A 48 -11.21 -23.73 -7.47
C VAL A 48 -9.99 -24.62 -7.26
N ILE A 49 -8.84 -24.21 -7.78
CA ILE A 49 -7.55 -24.83 -7.43
C ILE A 49 -7.21 -24.40 -5.98
N PRO A 50 -6.89 -25.36 -5.08
CA PRO A 50 -6.49 -25.01 -3.71
C PRO A 50 -5.31 -24.05 -3.69
N ALA A 51 -5.41 -22.98 -2.87
CA ALA A 51 -4.41 -21.94 -2.82
C ALA A 51 -3.00 -22.46 -2.45
N GLU A 52 -2.94 -23.55 -1.68
CA GLU A 52 -1.70 -24.20 -1.29
C GLU A 52 -0.86 -24.68 -2.48
N GLN A 53 -1.49 -25.00 -3.62
CA GLN A 53 -0.80 -25.46 -4.82
C GLN A 53 0.04 -24.34 -5.49
N PHE A 54 -0.24 -23.09 -5.19
CA PHE A 54 0.50 -21.95 -5.73
C PHE A 54 1.68 -21.53 -4.85
N LEU A 55 1.87 -22.15 -3.68
CA LEU A 55 2.95 -21.80 -2.77
C LEU A 55 4.31 -22.28 -3.29
N TYR A 56 5.30 -21.39 -3.30
CA TYR A 56 6.70 -21.77 -3.57
C TYR A 56 7.32 -22.58 -2.45
N VAL A 57 6.91 -22.30 -1.22
CA VAL A 57 7.36 -22.97 -0.01
C VAL A 57 6.19 -23.10 0.96
N PRO A 58 6.15 -24.10 1.85
CA PRO A 58 5.16 -24.16 2.92
C PRO A 58 5.20 -22.90 3.78
N LEU A 59 4.05 -22.47 4.27
CA LEU A 59 3.97 -21.34 5.19
C LEU A 59 4.71 -21.65 6.50
N SER A 60 5.43 -20.65 6.99
CA SER A 60 6.13 -20.73 8.27
C SER A 60 5.15 -20.89 9.43
N LYS A 61 5.62 -21.55 10.49
CA LYS A 61 4.84 -21.61 11.74
C LYS A 61 4.81 -20.22 12.37
N ASP A 62 3.75 -19.99 13.16
CA ASP A 62 3.64 -18.77 13.96
C ASP A 62 4.89 -18.63 14.86
N PRO A 63 5.69 -17.56 14.68
CA PRO A 63 6.93 -17.37 15.42
C PRO A 63 6.73 -16.89 16.86
N VAL A 64 5.48 -16.55 17.23
CA VAL A 64 5.17 -15.89 18.51
C VAL A 64 5.00 -16.92 19.63
N PRO A 65 5.78 -16.79 20.71
CA PRO A 65 5.59 -17.61 21.92
C PRO A 65 4.16 -17.43 22.51
N ARG A 66 3.57 -18.53 23.02
CA ARG A 66 2.20 -18.50 23.54
C ARG A 66 2.01 -17.67 24.80
N ASP A 67 3.08 -17.40 25.55
CA ASP A 67 3.13 -16.52 26.71
C ASP A 67 3.39 -15.04 26.35
N SER A 68 3.50 -14.72 25.06
CA SER A 68 3.61 -13.35 24.60
C SER A 68 2.35 -12.54 24.93
N ILE A 69 2.54 -11.25 25.22
CA ILE A 69 1.45 -10.28 25.38
C ILE A 69 0.49 -10.25 24.16
N GLU A 70 0.96 -10.66 22.98
CA GLU A 70 0.12 -10.73 21.78
C GLU A 70 -1.03 -11.73 21.94
N PHE A 71 -0.91 -12.73 22.82
CA PHE A 71 -1.95 -13.70 23.13
C PHE A 71 -2.71 -13.39 24.44
N ASP A 72 -2.26 -12.42 25.20
CA ASP A 72 -2.91 -12.02 26.46
C ASP A 72 -4.15 -11.17 26.17
N THR A 73 -5.33 -11.81 26.18
CA THR A 73 -6.62 -11.13 25.94
C THR A 73 -7.01 -10.18 27.07
N SER A 74 -6.35 -10.23 28.23
CA SER A 74 -6.55 -9.27 29.33
C SER A 74 -5.77 -7.97 29.13
N ALA A 75 -4.73 -8.00 28.29
CA ALA A 75 -3.96 -6.82 27.96
C ALA A 75 -4.71 -5.89 26.99
N PRO A 76 -4.59 -4.55 27.14
CA PRO A 76 -5.21 -3.61 26.20
C PRO A 76 -4.78 -3.85 24.74
N MET A 77 -5.73 -3.76 23.80
CA MET A 77 -5.48 -4.05 22.39
C MET A 77 -4.32 -3.21 21.81
N HIS A 78 -4.21 -1.93 22.16
CA HIS A 78 -3.11 -1.09 21.71
C HIS A 78 -1.73 -1.60 22.18
N LYS A 79 -1.63 -2.19 23.37
CA LYS A 79 -0.36 -2.77 23.85
C LYS A 79 0.00 -4.06 23.10
N ARG A 80 -0.99 -4.86 22.81
CA ARG A 80 -0.81 -6.09 21.99
C ARG A 80 -0.39 -5.74 20.57
N MET A 81 -1.03 -4.73 20.00
CA MET A 81 -0.68 -4.24 18.65
C MET A 81 0.72 -3.62 18.62
N GLU A 82 1.08 -2.83 19.64
CA GLU A 82 2.42 -2.25 19.79
C GLU A 82 3.51 -3.33 19.82
N ALA A 83 3.32 -4.37 20.64
CA ALA A 83 4.24 -5.49 20.73
C ALA A 83 4.38 -6.22 19.37
N MET A 84 3.28 -6.47 18.70
CA MET A 84 3.25 -7.11 17.39
C MET A 84 4.03 -6.32 16.33
N ILE A 85 3.77 -5.02 16.19
CA ILE A 85 4.41 -4.22 15.13
C ILE A 85 5.91 -4.07 15.34
N LEU A 86 6.37 -3.97 16.58
CA LEU A 86 7.80 -3.92 16.90
C LEU A 86 8.50 -5.24 16.56
N ARG A 87 7.91 -6.36 16.99
CA ARG A 87 8.44 -7.70 16.66
C ARG A 87 8.45 -7.96 15.15
N VAL A 88 7.35 -7.61 14.46
CA VAL A 88 7.25 -7.77 12.99
C VAL A 88 8.30 -6.92 12.27
N GLN A 89 8.55 -5.67 12.73
CA GLN A 89 9.63 -4.86 12.20
C GLN A 89 10.98 -5.56 12.30
N ASP A 90 11.32 -6.06 13.49
CA ASP A 90 12.61 -6.72 13.72
C ASP A 90 12.77 -8.01 12.89
N GLN A 91 11.71 -8.81 12.79
CA GLN A 91 11.69 -10.02 11.95
C GLN A 91 11.90 -9.72 10.47
N ILE A 92 11.19 -8.73 9.95
CA ILE A 92 11.30 -8.33 8.54
C ILE A 92 12.70 -7.79 8.28
N VAL A 93 13.19 -6.88 9.11
CA VAL A 93 14.55 -6.32 8.99
C VAL A 93 15.58 -7.43 8.96
N ALA A 94 15.54 -8.36 9.91
CA ALA A 94 16.49 -9.49 9.96
C ALA A 94 16.44 -10.36 8.70
N GLY A 95 15.25 -10.74 8.23
CA GLY A 95 15.10 -11.57 7.03
C GLY A 95 15.55 -10.87 5.75
N ILE A 96 15.36 -9.56 5.65
CA ILE A 96 15.82 -8.77 4.50
C ILE A 96 17.34 -8.54 4.54
N GLU A 97 17.91 -8.26 5.71
CA GLU A 97 19.36 -8.13 5.88
C GLU A 97 20.10 -9.41 5.51
N GLU A 98 19.53 -10.59 5.81
CA GLU A 98 20.10 -11.89 5.41
C GLU A 98 20.20 -12.02 3.88
N VAL A 99 19.20 -11.53 3.15
CA VAL A 99 19.16 -11.64 1.68
C VAL A 99 19.95 -10.52 1.00
N ASP A 100 19.90 -9.30 1.51
CA ASP A 100 20.59 -8.14 0.94
C ASP A 100 22.09 -8.15 1.27
N GLY A 101 22.48 -8.62 2.46
CA GLY A 101 23.84 -8.57 2.98
C GLY A 101 24.23 -7.21 3.57
N LYS A 102 23.39 -6.18 3.46
CA LYS A 102 23.59 -4.85 4.05
C LYS A 102 22.63 -4.62 5.21
N LYS A 103 23.12 -3.95 6.25
CA LYS A 103 22.32 -3.63 7.44
C LYS A 103 21.42 -2.42 7.22
N PHE A 104 20.22 -2.48 7.78
CA PHE A 104 19.37 -1.32 7.92
C PHE A 104 19.96 -0.32 8.91
N ARG A 105 19.75 0.96 8.69
CA ARG A 105 20.07 1.99 9.66
C ARG A 105 19.22 1.81 10.93
N THR A 106 19.80 2.09 12.08
CA THR A 106 19.11 1.86 13.37
C THR A 106 18.09 2.93 13.72
N ASP A 107 18.26 4.14 13.21
CA ASP A 107 17.47 5.33 13.56
C ASP A 107 16.12 5.40 12.84
N ASP A 108 16.06 4.98 11.57
CA ASP A 108 14.86 5.05 10.74
C ASP A 108 14.45 3.71 10.11
N ARG A 109 15.22 2.65 10.40
CA ARG A 109 15.04 1.31 9.76
C ARG A 109 14.94 1.42 8.24
N GLY A 110 15.74 2.31 7.64
CA GLY A 110 15.90 2.48 6.22
C GLY A 110 17.16 1.81 5.69
N LEU A 111 17.11 1.33 4.45
CA LEU A 111 18.23 0.80 3.70
C LEU A 111 18.30 1.52 2.35
N ILE A 112 19.45 2.10 2.03
CA ILE A 112 19.72 2.77 0.76
C ILE A 112 20.99 2.17 0.16
N ASP A 113 20.97 1.94 -1.15
CA ASP A 113 22.10 1.35 -1.88
C ASP A 113 22.54 -0.01 -1.34
N GLY A 114 21.57 -0.89 -0.98
CA GLY A 114 21.83 -2.29 -0.67
C GLY A 114 22.27 -3.08 -1.92
N ASN A 115 22.67 -4.34 -1.71
CA ASN A 115 23.05 -5.21 -2.82
C ASN A 115 21.83 -5.63 -3.67
N VAL A 116 20.71 -5.90 -3.02
CA VAL A 116 19.45 -6.32 -3.64
C VAL A 116 18.48 -5.16 -3.75
N PHE A 117 18.39 -4.32 -2.72
CA PHE A 117 17.46 -3.19 -2.68
C PHE A 117 18.16 -1.86 -2.95
N GLU A 118 17.63 -1.13 -3.91
CA GLU A 118 18.03 0.26 -4.14
C GLU A 118 17.57 1.15 -2.99
N LYS A 119 16.35 0.93 -2.52
CA LYS A 119 15.79 1.57 -1.32
C LYS A 119 14.78 0.63 -0.68
N ALA A 120 14.85 0.51 0.64
CA ALA A 120 13.87 -0.21 1.45
C ALA A 120 13.68 0.52 2.78
N GLY A 121 12.53 0.31 3.40
CA GLY A 121 12.28 0.84 4.73
C GLY A 121 11.16 0.09 5.43
N VAL A 122 11.31 -0.09 6.74
CA VAL A 122 10.35 -0.74 7.63
C VAL A 122 10.10 0.19 8.81
N GLY A 123 9.13 1.09 8.66
CA GLY A 123 8.80 2.10 9.66
C GLY A 123 7.76 1.61 10.67
N VAL A 124 7.98 1.91 11.94
CA VAL A 124 6.96 1.81 13.00
C VAL A 124 6.58 3.22 13.45
N SER A 125 5.29 3.44 13.62
CA SER A 125 4.74 4.68 14.16
C SER A 125 3.87 4.36 15.37
N ILE A 126 4.10 5.07 16.47
CA ILE A 126 3.30 5.03 17.69
C ILE A 126 3.03 6.47 18.08
N VAL A 127 1.78 6.89 17.99
CA VAL A 127 1.35 8.28 18.19
C VAL A 127 0.16 8.30 19.16
N HIS A 128 0.20 9.19 20.09
CA HIS A 128 -0.92 9.46 20.99
C HIS A 128 -1.03 10.96 21.28
N GLY A 129 -2.19 11.40 21.67
CA GLY A 129 -2.44 12.82 21.96
C GLY A 129 -3.91 13.13 21.96
N SER A 130 -4.25 14.39 21.72
CA SER A 130 -5.63 14.84 21.53
C SER A 130 -5.92 15.01 20.04
N LEU A 131 -7.07 14.49 19.61
CA LEU A 131 -7.49 14.54 18.20
C LEU A 131 -7.85 15.99 17.81
N PRO A 132 -7.20 16.57 16.79
CA PRO A 132 -7.53 17.92 16.34
C PRO A 132 -9.01 18.03 15.90
N PRO A 133 -9.71 19.14 16.15
CA PRO A 133 -11.13 19.32 15.77
C PRO A 133 -11.40 19.05 14.30
N ALA A 134 -10.48 19.43 13.41
CA ALA A 134 -10.60 19.15 11.97
C ALA A 134 -10.58 17.64 11.67
N ALA A 135 -9.73 16.87 12.34
CA ALA A 135 -9.65 15.42 12.20
C ALA A 135 -10.91 14.75 12.78
N ALA A 136 -11.40 15.20 13.96
CA ALA A 136 -12.66 14.72 14.54
C ALA A 136 -13.84 14.94 13.59
N LYS A 137 -13.93 16.12 12.97
CA LYS A 137 -14.97 16.45 11.96
C LYS A 137 -14.87 15.53 10.72
N GLN A 138 -13.65 15.27 10.24
CA GLN A 138 -13.43 14.34 9.11
C GLN A 138 -13.83 12.91 9.46
N MET A 139 -13.51 12.43 10.67
CA MET A 139 -13.92 11.10 11.12
C MET A 139 -15.44 11.01 11.25
N LYS A 140 -16.08 12.04 11.77
CA LYS A 140 -17.53 12.11 11.86
C LYS A 140 -18.21 12.08 10.49
N SER A 141 -17.65 12.75 9.47
CA SER A 141 -18.17 12.67 8.10
C SER A 141 -18.04 11.27 7.48
N ARG A 142 -17.17 10.41 8.05
CA ARG A 142 -17.03 8.98 7.71
C ARG A 142 -17.94 8.07 8.57
N GLY A 143 -18.87 8.64 9.33
CA GLY A 143 -19.81 7.88 10.16
C GLY A 143 -19.31 7.52 11.56
N LYS A 144 -18.14 8.04 12.01
CA LYS A 144 -17.65 7.81 13.38
C LYS A 144 -18.43 8.70 14.36
N ASP A 145 -19.00 8.10 15.39
CA ASP A 145 -19.81 8.81 16.38
C ASP A 145 -18.95 9.44 17.48
N LEU A 146 -18.44 10.64 17.20
CA LEU A 146 -17.57 11.42 18.06
C LEU A 146 -18.26 12.72 18.49
N GLU A 147 -18.06 13.16 19.76
CA GLU A 147 -18.53 14.47 20.23
C GLU A 147 -17.65 15.60 19.70
N GLU A 148 -18.29 16.67 19.24
CA GLU A 148 -17.59 17.86 18.76
C GLU A 148 -17.23 18.79 19.94
N GLY A 149 -16.10 19.49 19.80
CA GLY A 149 -15.67 20.51 20.75
C GLY A 149 -15.10 19.97 22.07
N LYS A 150 -14.96 18.65 22.21
CA LYS A 150 -14.28 18.03 23.35
C LYS A 150 -12.85 17.68 23.01
N ASP A 151 -12.05 17.55 24.04
CA ASP A 151 -10.75 16.91 23.96
C ASP A 151 -10.96 15.40 23.79
N LEU A 152 -10.48 14.85 22.67
CA LEU A 152 -10.65 13.46 22.32
C LEU A 152 -9.29 12.76 22.29
N PRO A 153 -8.86 12.18 23.43
CA PRO A 153 -7.63 11.41 23.48
C PRO A 153 -7.65 10.29 22.45
N PHE A 154 -6.55 10.13 21.70
CA PHE A 154 -6.40 9.06 20.73
C PHE A 154 -5.05 8.35 20.88
N TYR A 155 -5.02 7.13 20.41
CA TYR A 155 -3.82 6.32 20.21
C TYR A 155 -3.83 5.70 18.81
N ALA A 156 -2.72 5.79 18.13
CA ALA A 156 -2.53 5.18 16.81
C ALA A 156 -1.18 4.49 16.76
N CYS A 157 -1.15 3.27 16.26
CA CYS A 157 0.12 2.60 16.00
C CYS A 157 0.05 1.77 14.72
N GLY A 158 1.20 1.55 14.10
CA GLY A 158 1.28 0.75 12.89
C GLY A 158 2.70 0.49 12.44
N VAL A 159 2.83 -0.54 11.59
CA VAL A 159 4.04 -0.86 10.84
C VAL A 159 3.76 -0.67 9.36
N SER A 160 4.68 -0.05 8.65
CA SER A 160 4.60 0.15 7.20
C SER A 160 5.94 -0.16 6.57
N LEU A 161 5.93 -0.78 5.40
CA LEU A 161 7.14 -1.00 4.63
C LEU A 161 6.93 -0.77 3.14
N VAL A 162 7.99 -0.36 2.47
CA VAL A 162 8.14 -0.44 1.02
C VAL A 162 9.56 -0.89 0.70
N MET A 163 9.68 -1.81 -0.26
CA MET A 163 10.97 -2.32 -0.72
C MET A 163 11.06 -2.20 -2.23
N HIS A 164 12.06 -1.47 -2.72
CA HIS A 164 12.32 -1.22 -4.14
C HIS A 164 13.59 -1.99 -4.57
N PRO A 165 13.46 -3.18 -5.20
CA PRO A 165 14.60 -3.95 -5.67
C PRO A 165 15.36 -3.25 -6.80
N ARG A 166 16.68 -3.51 -6.90
CA ARG A 166 17.51 -3.03 -8.01
C ARG A 166 17.14 -3.72 -9.32
N ASN A 167 16.95 -5.04 -9.26
CA ASN A 167 16.64 -5.84 -10.42
C ASN A 167 15.21 -5.56 -10.88
N PRO A 168 14.97 -5.19 -12.15
CA PRO A 168 13.63 -4.96 -12.67
C PRO A 168 12.73 -6.20 -12.67
N MET A 169 13.31 -7.40 -12.60
CA MET A 169 12.54 -8.67 -12.54
C MET A 169 11.97 -8.92 -11.14
N ALA A 170 12.55 -8.33 -10.08
CA ALA A 170 12.04 -8.44 -8.72
C ALA A 170 10.99 -7.36 -8.45
N PRO A 171 9.82 -7.72 -7.90
CA PRO A 171 8.73 -6.75 -7.68
C PRO A 171 8.98 -5.88 -6.45
N THR A 172 8.43 -4.65 -6.47
CA THR A 172 8.24 -3.84 -5.27
C THR A 172 7.14 -4.45 -4.42
N ILE A 173 7.32 -4.48 -3.11
CA ILE A 173 6.29 -4.82 -2.13
C ILE A 173 5.99 -3.64 -1.23
N HIS A 174 4.72 -3.46 -0.91
CA HIS A 174 4.22 -2.57 0.12
C HIS A 174 3.37 -3.37 1.10
N LEU A 175 3.44 -3.01 2.39
CA LEU A 175 2.44 -3.39 3.37
C LEU A 175 2.26 -2.29 4.42
N ASN A 176 1.09 -2.32 5.05
CA ASN A 176 0.76 -1.49 6.19
C ASN A 176 -0.20 -2.24 7.08
N TYR A 177 0.05 -2.24 8.41
CA TYR A 177 -0.91 -2.70 9.41
C TYR A 177 -0.98 -1.67 10.51
N ARG A 178 -2.18 -1.21 10.82
CA ARG A 178 -2.41 -0.12 11.77
C ARG A 178 -3.60 -0.42 12.68
N TYR A 179 -3.53 0.16 13.87
CA TYR A 179 -4.59 0.20 14.84
C TYR A 179 -4.81 1.65 15.27
N PHE A 180 -6.05 2.03 15.43
CA PHE A 180 -6.44 3.35 15.91
C PHE A 180 -7.50 3.20 16.99
N GLU A 181 -7.39 3.93 18.10
CA GLU A 181 -8.44 4.10 19.09
C GLU A 181 -8.59 5.57 19.48
N VAL A 182 -9.81 5.98 19.77
CA VAL A 182 -10.13 7.35 20.19
C VAL A 182 -11.27 7.34 21.20
N GLU A 183 -11.16 8.20 22.20
CA GLU A 183 -12.27 8.44 23.11
C GLU A 183 -13.38 9.21 22.41
N THR A 184 -14.64 8.81 22.62
CA THR A 184 -15.79 9.40 21.92
C THR A 184 -16.21 10.76 22.49
N GLY A 185 -15.68 11.14 23.65
CA GLY A 185 -16.13 12.29 24.45
C GLY A 185 -17.29 11.97 25.38
N ARG A 186 -17.78 10.72 25.38
CA ARG A 186 -18.88 10.23 26.23
C ARG A 186 -18.39 9.25 27.28
N VAL A 187 -19.24 8.97 28.25
CA VAL A 187 -19.01 7.96 29.27
C VAL A 187 -20.09 6.87 29.20
N ASP A 188 -19.74 5.68 29.62
CA ASP A 188 -20.68 4.57 29.80
C ASP A 188 -21.50 4.70 31.10
N ALA A 189 -22.30 3.70 31.40
CA ALA A 189 -23.14 3.68 32.60
C ALA A 189 -22.32 3.69 33.90
N ASP A 190 -21.07 3.27 33.89
CA ASP A 190 -20.14 3.24 35.01
C ASP A 190 -19.29 4.53 35.09
N GLY A 191 -19.52 5.51 34.22
CA GLY A 191 -18.79 6.77 34.17
C GLY A 191 -17.40 6.67 33.52
N LYS A 192 -17.09 5.55 32.79
CA LYS A 192 -15.83 5.38 32.10
C LYS A 192 -15.90 5.95 30.67
N PRO A 193 -14.83 6.58 30.17
CA PRO A 193 -14.79 7.05 28.79
C PRO A 193 -15.08 5.91 27.81
N THR A 194 -16.00 6.13 26.87
CA THR A 194 -16.25 5.20 25.77
C THR A 194 -15.24 5.43 24.66
N LYS A 195 -14.88 4.36 23.94
CA LYS A 195 -13.89 4.39 22.86
C LYS A 195 -14.44 3.79 21.58
N LEU A 196 -13.99 4.34 20.47
CA LEU A 196 -14.04 3.69 19.17
C LEU A 196 -12.65 3.20 18.80
N ALA A 197 -12.58 2.03 18.19
CA ALA A 197 -11.30 1.50 17.75
C ALA A 197 -11.49 0.69 16.45
N TRP A 198 -10.49 0.72 15.58
CA TRP A 198 -10.52 -0.02 14.31
C TRP A 198 -9.12 -0.40 13.84
N PHE A 199 -9.10 -1.38 12.98
CA PHE A 199 -7.90 -1.81 12.27
C PHE A 199 -7.97 -1.38 10.80
N GLY A 200 -6.80 -1.18 10.20
CA GLY A 200 -6.61 -1.00 8.79
C GLY A 200 -5.31 -1.61 8.35
N GLY A 201 -5.23 -1.99 7.08
CA GLY A 201 -4.00 -2.57 6.59
C GLY A 201 -4.14 -3.23 5.23
N GLY A 202 -3.07 -3.90 4.85
CA GLY A 202 -2.99 -4.65 3.61
C GLY A 202 -1.56 -4.90 3.19
N ALA A 203 -1.41 -5.67 2.12
CA ALA A 203 -0.16 -5.89 1.41
C ALA A 203 -0.45 -5.95 -0.08
N ASP A 204 0.41 -5.37 -0.90
CA ASP A 204 0.30 -5.38 -2.36
C ASP A 204 1.65 -5.51 -3.05
N LEU A 205 1.62 -6.10 -4.25
CA LEU A 205 2.80 -6.37 -5.05
C LEU A 205 2.79 -5.52 -6.33
N THR A 206 3.91 -4.88 -6.64
CA THR A 206 4.06 -4.01 -7.81
C THR A 206 5.24 -4.48 -8.68
N PRO A 207 5.03 -5.43 -9.60
CA PRO A 207 6.05 -5.87 -10.53
C PRO A 207 6.24 -4.86 -11.67
N SER A 208 7.48 -4.75 -12.16
CA SER A 208 7.78 -4.11 -13.45
C SER A 208 7.63 -5.09 -14.59
N TYR A 209 7.97 -6.34 -14.36
CA TYR A 209 7.76 -7.49 -15.23
C TYR A 209 6.93 -8.54 -14.52
N LEU A 210 5.82 -8.90 -15.13
CA LEU A 210 4.89 -9.88 -14.56
C LEU A 210 5.43 -11.30 -14.71
N PHE A 211 5.45 -12.02 -13.61
CA PHE A 211 5.52 -13.47 -13.54
C PHE A 211 4.26 -13.97 -12.84
N GLU A 212 3.44 -14.71 -13.54
CA GLU A 212 2.14 -15.14 -12.98
C GLU A 212 2.29 -16.03 -11.76
N GLU A 213 3.27 -16.90 -11.79
CA GLU A 213 3.54 -17.77 -10.63
C GLU A 213 3.92 -16.98 -9.38
N ASP A 214 4.59 -15.82 -9.51
CA ASP A 214 4.88 -14.91 -8.40
C ASP A 214 3.59 -14.26 -7.88
N ALA A 215 2.73 -13.81 -8.80
CA ALA A 215 1.43 -13.25 -8.45
C ALA A 215 0.56 -14.28 -7.73
N ARG A 216 0.45 -15.50 -8.25
CA ARG A 216 -0.30 -16.60 -7.64
C ARG A 216 0.22 -16.94 -6.25
N HIS A 217 1.54 -17.07 -6.09
CA HIS A 217 2.15 -17.33 -4.80
C HIS A 217 1.82 -16.23 -3.77
N PHE A 218 2.02 -14.96 -4.13
CA PHE A 218 1.76 -13.83 -3.25
C PHE A 218 0.30 -13.78 -2.78
N HIS A 219 -0.62 -13.90 -3.71
CA HIS A 219 -2.06 -13.90 -3.43
C HIS A 219 -2.49 -15.12 -2.62
N ALA A 220 -1.94 -16.30 -2.91
CA ALA A 220 -2.22 -17.54 -2.18
C ALA A 220 -1.83 -17.46 -0.71
N VAL A 221 -0.64 -16.93 -0.41
CA VAL A 221 -0.18 -16.74 0.98
C VAL A 221 -1.21 -15.94 1.77
N TYR A 222 -1.64 -14.79 1.25
CA TYR A 222 -2.59 -13.94 1.99
C TYR A 222 -4.00 -14.49 2.01
N LYS A 223 -4.46 -15.14 0.93
CA LYS A 223 -5.74 -15.85 0.96
C LYS A 223 -5.79 -16.88 2.10
N LEU A 224 -4.76 -17.70 2.23
CA LEU A 224 -4.68 -18.72 3.30
C LEU A 224 -4.68 -18.12 4.71
N GLN A 225 -4.19 -16.89 4.90
CA GLN A 225 -4.25 -16.23 6.19
C GLN A 225 -5.62 -15.62 6.49
N LEU A 226 -6.26 -15.04 5.48
CA LEU A 226 -7.59 -14.44 5.59
C LEU A 226 -8.68 -15.50 5.74
N ASP A 227 -8.57 -16.61 5.03
CA ASP A 227 -9.50 -17.75 5.10
C ASP A 227 -9.58 -18.37 6.51
N LYS A 228 -8.54 -18.22 7.35
CA LYS A 228 -8.57 -18.63 8.75
C LYS A 228 -9.64 -17.91 9.57
N ARG A 229 -10.03 -16.71 9.17
CA ARG A 229 -11.12 -15.94 9.78
C ARG A 229 -12.42 -16.15 9.02
N ASP A 230 -12.44 -15.90 7.71
CA ASP A 230 -13.59 -16.09 6.82
C ASP A 230 -13.11 -16.17 5.37
N PRO A 231 -13.45 -17.22 4.60
CA PRO A 231 -13.08 -17.35 3.19
C PRO A 231 -13.59 -16.23 2.28
N LYS A 232 -14.60 -15.46 2.70
CA LYS A 232 -15.13 -14.30 1.95
C LYS A 232 -14.23 -13.08 2.01
N LEU A 233 -13.34 -12.99 3.01
CA LEU A 233 -12.51 -11.80 3.22
C LEU A 233 -11.51 -11.57 2.09
N TYR A 234 -10.91 -12.65 1.57
CA TYR A 234 -9.91 -12.47 0.51
C TYR A 234 -10.49 -11.83 -0.74
N PRO A 235 -11.55 -12.31 -1.39
CA PRO A 235 -12.11 -11.67 -2.58
C PRO A 235 -12.57 -10.23 -2.32
N GLU A 236 -13.22 -9.95 -1.18
CA GLU A 236 -13.67 -8.60 -0.82
C GLU A 236 -12.51 -7.63 -0.60
N MET A 237 -11.47 -8.06 0.10
CA MET A 237 -10.29 -7.23 0.38
C MET A 237 -9.39 -7.09 -0.84
N LYS A 238 -9.36 -8.07 -1.74
CA LYS A 238 -8.66 -7.99 -3.03
C LYS A 238 -9.32 -6.97 -3.94
N GLU A 239 -10.63 -6.98 -4.05
CA GLU A 239 -11.37 -5.97 -4.82
C GLU A 239 -11.17 -4.56 -4.24
N THR A 240 -11.19 -4.43 -2.92
CA THR A 240 -10.91 -3.16 -2.23
C THR A 240 -9.48 -2.68 -2.50
N CYS A 241 -8.51 -3.60 -2.54
CA CYS A 241 -7.12 -3.31 -2.88
C CYS A 241 -6.97 -2.79 -4.30
N ASP A 242 -7.59 -3.44 -5.28
CA ASP A 242 -7.54 -3.03 -6.69
C ASP A 242 -8.13 -1.63 -6.89
N LYS A 243 -9.28 -1.35 -6.25
CA LYS A 243 -9.92 -0.02 -6.28
C LYS A 243 -9.05 1.04 -5.61
N TYR A 244 -8.45 0.72 -4.46
CA TYR A 244 -7.63 1.69 -3.71
C TYR A 244 -6.37 2.09 -4.46
N PHE A 245 -5.64 1.12 -5.04
CA PHE A 245 -4.36 1.36 -5.72
C PHE A 245 -4.50 1.69 -7.21
N TYR A 246 -5.70 2.02 -7.66
CA TYR A 246 -5.94 2.48 -9.03
C TYR A 246 -5.44 3.91 -9.24
N ILE A 247 -4.85 4.19 -10.42
CA ILE A 247 -4.32 5.49 -10.85
C ILE A 247 -5.26 6.06 -11.92
N PRO A 248 -6.24 6.91 -11.56
CA PRO A 248 -7.30 7.33 -12.48
C PRO A 248 -6.81 8.02 -13.75
N HIS A 249 -5.83 8.93 -13.64
CA HIS A 249 -5.31 9.67 -14.79
C HIS A 249 -4.42 8.80 -15.72
N ARG A 250 -4.07 7.58 -15.31
CA ARG A 250 -3.37 6.58 -16.12
C ARG A 250 -4.29 5.45 -16.58
N GLN A 251 -5.44 5.30 -15.96
CA GLN A 251 -6.39 4.20 -16.19
C GLN A 251 -5.72 2.84 -16.00
N GLU A 252 -4.94 2.69 -14.94
CA GLU A 252 -4.24 1.45 -14.61
C GLU A 252 -4.05 1.30 -13.08
N GLY A 253 -3.89 0.07 -12.61
CA GLY A 253 -3.47 -0.21 -11.24
C GLY A 253 -2.00 0.14 -11.02
N ARG A 254 -1.64 0.51 -9.79
CA ARG A 254 -0.25 0.69 -9.36
C ARG A 254 0.54 -0.61 -9.48
N GLY A 255 -0.07 -1.72 -9.09
CA GLY A 255 0.47 -3.07 -9.12
C GLY A 255 -0.60 -4.11 -9.41
N ILE A 256 -0.32 -5.36 -9.09
CA ILE A 256 -1.22 -6.51 -9.31
C ILE A 256 -2.15 -6.79 -8.14
N GLY A 257 -2.25 -5.84 -7.21
CA GLY A 257 -3.08 -5.96 -6.01
C GLY A 257 -2.45 -6.82 -4.91
N GLY A 258 -3.30 -7.36 -4.10
CA GLY A 258 -3.04 -8.11 -2.90
C GLY A 258 -4.31 -8.13 -2.07
N PHE A 259 -4.29 -7.56 -0.87
CA PHE A 259 -5.49 -7.32 -0.07
C PHE A 259 -5.38 -5.98 0.67
N PHE A 260 -6.52 -5.34 0.91
CA PHE A 260 -6.58 -4.07 1.61
C PHE A 260 -7.90 -3.95 2.37
N PHE A 261 -7.85 -3.44 3.59
CA PHE A 261 -8.99 -3.15 4.44
C PHE A 261 -8.76 -1.89 5.24
N ASP A 262 -9.85 -1.20 5.59
CA ASP A 262 -9.85 -0.01 6.44
C ASP A 262 -11.11 0.01 7.29
N ASP A 263 -11.08 0.75 8.41
CA ASP A 263 -12.21 0.92 9.31
C ASP A 263 -12.83 -0.41 9.82
N LEU A 264 -12.03 -1.45 10.01
CA LEU A 264 -12.53 -2.75 10.49
C LEU A 264 -12.68 -2.73 12.01
N GLU A 265 -13.92 -2.60 12.48
CA GLU A 265 -14.29 -2.43 13.90
C GLU A 265 -14.82 -3.70 14.55
N ASP A 266 -15.39 -4.59 13.73
CA ASP A 266 -16.05 -5.80 14.23
C ASP A 266 -15.07 -6.85 14.78
N LYS A 267 -15.49 -7.58 15.79
CA LYS A 267 -14.78 -8.72 16.36
C LYS A 267 -13.28 -8.44 16.57
N PRO A 268 -12.91 -7.51 17.45
CA PRO A 268 -11.53 -7.02 17.55
C PRO A 268 -10.48 -8.11 17.81
N GLU A 269 -10.83 -9.18 18.54
CA GLU A 269 -9.91 -10.29 18.78
C GLU A 269 -9.65 -11.13 17.52
N GLU A 270 -10.69 -11.45 16.75
CA GLU A 270 -10.56 -12.18 15.49
C GLU A 270 -9.82 -11.30 14.46
N THR A 271 -10.12 -9.99 14.45
CA THR A 271 -9.46 -9.01 13.57
C THR A 271 -7.98 -8.87 13.89
N PHE A 272 -7.62 -8.74 15.17
CA PHE A 272 -6.22 -8.71 15.59
C PHE A 272 -5.47 -9.99 15.19
N GLN A 273 -6.10 -11.17 15.41
CA GLN A 273 -5.54 -12.45 15.00
C GLN A 273 -5.29 -12.53 13.49
N MET A 274 -6.23 -12.04 12.68
CA MET A 274 -6.09 -11.95 11.21
C MET A 274 -4.92 -11.03 10.83
N VAL A 275 -4.86 -9.82 11.41
CA VAL A 275 -3.79 -8.86 11.16
C VAL A 275 -2.42 -9.46 11.52
N ARG A 276 -2.31 -10.13 12.65
CA ARG A 276 -1.10 -10.79 13.10
C ARG A 276 -0.67 -11.92 12.17
N ASN A 277 -1.61 -12.75 11.71
CA ASN A 277 -1.33 -13.81 10.76
C ASN A 277 -0.81 -13.25 9.42
N CYS A 278 -1.47 -12.23 8.89
CA CYS A 278 -1.02 -11.57 7.66
C CYS A 278 0.34 -10.91 7.82
N ALA A 279 0.60 -10.22 8.94
CA ALA A 279 1.87 -9.57 9.21
C ALA A 279 3.04 -10.58 9.31
N ASN A 280 2.82 -11.71 9.99
CA ASN A 280 3.81 -12.78 10.12
C ASN A 280 4.15 -13.45 8.77
N SER A 281 3.24 -13.40 7.80
CA SER A 281 3.44 -14.04 6.49
C SER A 281 4.14 -13.17 5.45
N MET A 282 4.61 -11.97 5.82
CA MET A 282 5.31 -11.09 4.87
C MET A 282 6.53 -11.74 4.25
N LEU A 283 7.38 -12.37 5.06
CA LEU A 283 8.59 -13.02 4.54
C LEU A 283 8.25 -14.23 3.67
N ASP A 284 7.24 -15.03 4.05
CA ASP A 284 6.76 -16.16 3.24
C ASP A 284 6.21 -15.69 1.89
N SER A 285 5.51 -14.57 1.84
CA SER A 285 4.90 -14.06 0.61
C SER A 285 5.92 -13.44 -0.35
N TYR A 286 7.04 -12.93 0.16
CA TYR A 286 7.94 -12.12 -0.65
C TYR A 286 9.33 -12.71 -0.86
N LEU A 287 9.96 -13.30 0.17
CA LEU A 287 11.34 -13.81 0.04
C LEU A 287 11.49 -14.89 -1.03
N PRO A 288 10.56 -15.85 -1.21
CA PRO A 288 10.67 -16.83 -2.28
C PRO A 288 10.68 -16.19 -3.68
N ILE A 289 9.82 -15.19 -3.89
CA ILE A 289 9.79 -14.40 -5.14
C ILE A 289 11.13 -13.67 -5.32
N LEU A 290 11.56 -12.93 -4.31
CA LEU A 290 12.79 -12.16 -4.35
C LEU A 290 14.01 -13.04 -4.68
N LYS A 291 14.14 -14.19 -4.03
CA LYS A 291 15.24 -15.15 -4.26
C LYS A 291 15.27 -15.69 -5.69
N LYS A 292 14.09 -15.86 -6.33
CA LYS A 292 14.00 -16.28 -7.74
C LYS A 292 14.39 -15.16 -8.71
N ARG A 293 14.15 -13.89 -8.36
CA ARG A 293 14.19 -12.76 -9.31
C ARG A 293 15.38 -11.82 -9.15
N LYS A 294 15.97 -11.72 -7.95
CA LYS A 294 17.01 -10.71 -7.63
C LYS A 294 18.29 -10.81 -8.46
N ASP A 295 18.64 -12.00 -8.94
CA ASP A 295 19.88 -12.28 -9.68
C ASP A 295 19.60 -12.56 -11.18
N MET A 296 18.36 -12.40 -11.66
CA MET A 296 18.05 -12.59 -13.07
C MET A 296 18.78 -11.57 -13.94
N PRO A 297 19.29 -11.98 -15.12
CA PRO A 297 19.89 -11.03 -16.06
C PRO A 297 18.85 -10.05 -16.58
N PHE A 298 19.25 -8.81 -16.80
CA PHE A 298 18.39 -7.78 -17.41
C PHE A 298 19.21 -6.82 -18.27
N THR A 299 18.54 -6.15 -19.18
CA THR A 299 19.11 -5.14 -20.10
C THR A 299 18.86 -3.72 -19.57
N GLU A 300 19.58 -2.73 -20.10
CA GLU A 300 19.33 -1.31 -19.80
C GLU A 300 17.89 -0.89 -20.17
N LYS A 301 17.35 -1.39 -21.29
CA LYS A 301 15.97 -1.13 -21.69
C LYS A 301 14.96 -1.62 -20.63
N GLN A 302 15.21 -2.77 -20.04
CA GLN A 302 14.38 -3.30 -18.96
C GLN A 302 14.53 -2.47 -17.67
N LYS A 303 15.72 -1.94 -17.40
CA LYS A 303 15.95 -1.01 -16.30
C LYS A 303 15.21 0.32 -16.51
N GLU A 304 15.21 0.86 -17.72
CA GLU A 304 14.45 2.06 -18.09
C GLU A 304 12.95 1.85 -17.89
N TRP A 305 12.42 0.70 -18.30
CA TRP A 305 11.03 0.35 -18.05
C TRP A 305 10.69 0.33 -16.54
N GLN A 306 11.53 -0.28 -15.72
CA GLN A 306 11.36 -0.23 -14.26
C GLN A 306 11.28 1.21 -13.76
N GLN A 307 12.14 2.13 -14.26
CA GLN A 307 12.12 3.53 -13.86
C GLN A 307 10.80 4.22 -14.24
N ILE A 308 10.25 3.90 -15.41
CA ILE A 308 8.94 4.41 -15.86
C ILE A 308 7.83 3.89 -14.93
N ARG A 309 7.83 2.60 -14.60
CA ARG A 309 6.87 2.03 -13.64
C ARG A 309 6.99 2.64 -12.24
N ARG A 310 8.20 2.95 -11.78
CA ARG A 310 8.43 3.70 -10.55
C ARG A 310 7.84 5.12 -10.59
N GLY A 311 7.85 5.77 -11.77
CA GLY A 311 7.14 7.03 -11.97
C GLY A 311 5.64 6.90 -11.64
N ARG A 312 4.98 5.83 -12.07
CA ARG A 312 3.56 5.54 -11.73
C ARG A 312 3.37 5.32 -10.24
N TYR A 313 4.31 4.60 -9.60
CA TYR A 313 4.31 4.41 -8.16
C TYR A 313 4.38 5.73 -7.39
N VAL A 314 5.25 6.64 -7.81
CA VAL A 314 5.38 8.00 -7.24
C VAL A 314 4.10 8.80 -7.45
N GLU A 315 3.52 8.78 -8.66
CA GLU A 315 2.26 9.47 -8.96
C GLU A 315 1.15 9.02 -7.99
N PHE A 316 0.98 7.72 -7.78
CA PHE A 316 -0.02 7.21 -6.84
C PHE A 316 0.25 7.72 -5.42
N ASN A 317 1.45 7.50 -4.89
CA ASN A 317 1.77 7.81 -3.50
C ASN A 317 1.64 9.31 -3.19
N VAL A 318 2.05 10.19 -4.10
CA VAL A 318 1.98 11.64 -3.87
C VAL A 318 0.57 12.19 -4.12
N MET A 319 -0.14 11.68 -5.15
CA MET A 319 -1.41 12.27 -5.57
C MET A 319 -2.64 11.62 -4.92
N TYR A 320 -2.60 10.33 -4.59
CA TYR A 320 -3.80 9.58 -4.20
C TYR A 320 -3.70 8.93 -2.83
N ASP A 321 -2.49 8.51 -2.39
CA ASP A 321 -2.35 7.81 -1.12
C ASP A 321 -2.81 8.67 0.07
N ARG A 322 -3.79 8.14 0.82
CA ARG A 322 -4.36 8.83 1.98
C ARG A 322 -3.35 8.96 3.12
N GLY A 323 -2.52 7.93 3.31
CA GLY A 323 -1.51 7.92 4.37
C GLY A 323 -0.43 8.97 4.13
N THR A 324 0.09 9.06 2.92
CA THR A 324 1.07 10.09 2.52
C THR A 324 0.50 11.49 2.70
N LYS A 325 -0.72 11.74 2.20
CA LYS A 325 -1.38 13.05 2.36
C LYS A 325 -1.57 13.43 3.81
N PHE A 326 -2.08 12.51 4.62
CA PHE A 326 -2.28 12.74 6.05
C PHE A 326 -0.96 13.03 6.76
N GLY A 327 0.07 12.22 6.49
CA GLY A 327 1.38 12.39 7.09
C GLY A 327 2.01 13.74 6.77
N LEU A 328 2.01 14.13 5.49
CA LEU A 328 2.57 15.42 5.04
C LEU A 328 1.77 16.63 5.56
N ALA A 329 0.48 16.48 5.82
CA ALA A 329 -0.37 17.52 6.40
C ALA A 329 -0.29 17.62 7.92
N THR A 330 0.33 16.64 8.60
CA THR A 330 0.41 16.61 10.06
C THR A 330 1.63 17.41 10.55
N PRO A 331 1.43 18.47 11.36
CA PRO A 331 2.55 19.27 11.91
C PRO A 331 3.50 18.40 12.74
N GLY A 332 4.81 18.61 12.55
CA GLY A 332 5.84 17.86 13.29
C GLY A 332 6.11 16.45 12.78
N SER A 333 5.47 16.02 11.71
CA SER A 333 5.76 14.74 11.07
C SER A 333 7.18 14.71 10.50
N ARG A 334 7.80 13.52 10.55
CA ARG A 334 9.09 13.28 9.90
C ARG A 334 8.87 13.08 8.41
N ILE A 335 9.11 14.10 7.60
CA ILE A 335 8.86 14.10 6.15
C ILE A 335 9.58 12.93 5.46
N GLU A 336 10.83 12.69 5.80
CA GLU A 336 11.66 11.62 5.24
C GLU A 336 11.09 10.23 5.56
N SER A 337 10.51 10.04 6.73
CA SER A 337 9.85 8.77 7.10
C SER A 337 8.57 8.53 6.30
N ILE A 338 7.85 9.60 5.93
CA ILE A 338 6.67 9.50 5.07
C ILE A 338 7.10 9.21 3.63
N LEU A 339 8.09 9.95 3.12
CA LEU A 339 8.63 9.80 1.76
C LEU A 339 9.55 8.57 1.61
N MET A 340 9.74 7.80 2.67
CA MET A 340 10.43 6.51 2.62
C MET A 340 9.77 5.55 1.61
N SER A 341 8.46 5.65 1.43
CA SER A 341 7.69 4.84 0.47
C SER A 341 8.07 5.07 -0.99
N LEU A 342 8.66 6.21 -1.32
CA LEU A 342 9.06 6.51 -2.69
C LEU A 342 10.35 5.78 -3.08
N PRO A 343 10.50 5.35 -4.35
CA PRO A 343 11.76 4.80 -4.86
C PRO A 343 12.87 5.86 -4.84
N LEU A 344 14.13 5.43 -4.90
CA LEU A 344 15.28 6.33 -4.96
C LEU A 344 15.33 7.08 -6.28
N THR A 345 15.00 6.39 -7.38
CA THR A 345 14.98 6.94 -8.74
C THR A 345 13.69 6.58 -9.46
N ALA A 346 13.25 7.47 -10.37
CA ALA A 346 12.08 7.27 -11.21
C ALA A 346 12.25 8.04 -12.53
N ARG A 347 11.46 7.69 -13.56
CA ARG A 347 11.55 8.32 -14.89
C ARG A 347 10.16 8.62 -15.43
N TRP A 348 10.02 9.75 -16.09
CA TRP A 348 8.84 10.13 -16.87
C TRP A 348 9.25 10.43 -18.30
N GLU A 349 8.56 9.81 -19.23
CA GLU A 349 8.73 10.04 -20.65
C GLU A 349 7.43 10.54 -21.28
N TYR A 350 7.58 11.45 -22.26
CA TYR A 350 6.44 12.00 -22.95
C TYR A 350 5.73 10.94 -23.78
N MET A 351 4.43 10.71 -23.49
CA MET A 351 3.55 9.77 -24.22
C MET A 351 4.12 8.37 -24.38
N HIS A 352 4.96 7.90 -23.42
CA HIS A 352 5.52 6.56 -23.49
C HIS A 352 4.43 5.50 -23.46
N SER A 353 4.48 4.58 -24.40
CA SER A 353 3.67 3.36 -24.48
C SER A 353 4.58 2.21 -24.87
N PRO A 354 4.51 1.06 -24.23
CA PRO A 354 5.29 -0.09 -24.63
C PRO A 354 4.85 -0.59 -26.01
N GLU A 355 5.76 -1.21 -26.73
CA GLU A 355 5.48 -1.86 -28.01
C GLU A 355 4.52 -3.04 -27.79
N LYS A 356 3.49 -3.13 -28.63
CA LYS A 356 2.49 -4.20 -28.54
C LYS A 356 3.13 -5.59 -28.61
N GLY A 357 2.69 -6.47 -27.73
CA GLY A 357 3.14 -7.84 -27.68
C GLY A 357 4.44 -8.07 -26.94
N THR A 358 5.10 -7.01 -26.45
CA THR A 358 6.27 -7.14 -25.58
C THR A 358 5.85 -7.52 -24.16
N TRP A 359 6.80 -7.92 -23.35
CA TRP A 359 6.56 -8.25 -21.94
C TRP A 359 6.07 -7.04 -21.15
N GLU A 360 6.57 -5.84 -21.45
CA GLU A 360 6.13 -4.57 -20.90
C GLU A 360 4.65 -4.30 -21.23
N ASP A 361 4.23 -4.57 -22.47
CA ASP A 361 2.82 -4.43 -22.88
C ASP A 361 1.94 -5.44 -22.13
N LYS A 362 2.35 -6.72 -22.06
CA LYS A 362 1.64 -7.75 -21.27
C LYS A 362 1.44 -7.31 -19.81
N THR A 363 2.51 -6.81 -19.17
CA THR A 363 2.43 -6.29 -17.81
C THR A 363 1.42 -5.14 -17.72
N LEU A 364 1.47 -4.19 -18.68
CA LEU A 364 0.55 -3.05 -18.70
C LEU A 364 -0.91 -3.47 -18.88
N GLN A 365 -1.19 -4.48 -19.73
CA GLN A 365 -2.56 -4.98 -19.93
C GLN A 365 -3.15 -5.54 -18.63
N VAL A 366 -2.36 -6.30 -17.86
CA VAL A 366 -2.77 -6.82 -16.55
C VAL A 366 -3.02 -5.69 -15.54
N LEU A 367 -2.21 -4.63 -15.56
CA LEU A 367 -2.40 -3.48 -14.68
C LEU A 367 -3.65 -2.65 -15.04
N LYS A 368 -4.09 -2.69 -16.28
CA LYS A 368 -5.35 -2.07 -16.73
C LYS A 368 -6.59 -2.93 -16.43
N ASN A 369 -6.40 -4.24 -16.37
CA ASN A 369 -7.47 -5.21 -16.19
C ASN A 369 -7.12 -6.13 -15.01
N PRO A 370 -7.56 -5.82 -13.78
CA PRO A 370 -7.26 -6.64 -12.61
C PRO A 370 -7.64 -8.11 -12.80
N VAL A 371 -6.74 -9.01 -12.38
CA VAL A 371 -6.89 -10.46 -12.55
C VAL A 371 -7.15 -11.10 -11.19
N ASP A 372 -8.05 -12.08 -11.18
CA ASP A 372 -8.16 -13.02 -10.06
C ASP A 372 -7.12 -14.13 -10.22
N TRP A 373 -5.99 -13.96 -9.53
CA TRP A 373 -4.81 -14.81 -9.68
C TRP A 373 -5.01 -16.26 -9.24
N LEU A 374 -6.02 -16.54 -8.40
CA LEU A 374 -6.24 -17.84 -7.80
C LEU A 374 -7.35 -18.66 -8.49
N ASN A 375 -8.21 -17.99 -9.26
CA ASN A 375 -9.30 -18.64 -9.99
C ASN A 375 -9.06 -18.65 -11.51
N VAL A 376 -7.84 -18.35 -11.93
CA VAL A 376 -7.44 -18.47 -13.36
C VAL A 376 -7.24 -19.95 -13.69
N PRO A 377 -7.92 -20.51 -14.69
CA PRO A 377 -7.56 -21.82 -15.22
C PRO A 377 -6.08 -21.85 -15.58
N GLU A 378 -5.43 -22.98 -15.39
CA GLU A 378 -4.05 -23.20 -15.79
C GLU A 378 -3.95 -23.10 -17.31
N VAL A 379 -3.83 -21.87 -17.81
CA VAL A 379 -3.49 -21.60 -19.21
C VAL A 379 -2.01 -21.31 -19.19
N ASP A 380 -1.27 -22.13 -19.88
CA ASP A 380 0.16 -21.91 -20.14
C ASP A 380 0.29 -20.61 -20.96
N LEU A 381 0.43 -19.48 -20.26
CA LEU A 381 0.57 -18.17 -20.91
C LEU A 381 1.91 -18.01 -21.61
N GLU A 382 2.91 -18.85 -21.29
CA GLU A 382 4.15 -18.92 -22.06
C GLU A 382 3.92 -19.60 -23.41
N ALA A 383 2.95 -20.52 -23.50
CA ALA A 383 2.56 -21.19 -24.72
C ALA A 383 1.59 -20.37 -25.61
N LEU A 384 0.94 -19.34 -25.08
CA LEU A 384 0.03 -18.50 -25.85
C LEU A 384 0.80 -17.45 -26.66
N SER A 385 0.48 -17.34 -27.92
CA SER A 385 0.87 -16.17 -28.71
C SER A 385 0.25 -14.90 -28.10
N THR A 386 0.86 -13.76 -28.34
CA THR A 386 0.36 -12.46 -27.84
C THR A 386 -1.10 -12.20 -28.21
N ALA A 387 -1.53 -12.65 -29.42
CA ALA A 387 -2.91 -12.50 -29.88
C ALA A 387 -3.87 -13.37 -29.06
N GLU A 388 -3.50 -14.60 -28.73
CA GLU A 388 -4.28 -15.52 -27.91
C GLU A 388 -4.36 -15.04 -26.46
N LEU A 389 -3.27 -14.48 -25.93
CA LEU A 389 -3.25 -13.87 -24.59
C LEU A 389 -4.20 -12.68 -24.52
N LEU A 390 -4.18 -11.78 -25.49
CA LEU A 390 -5.09 -10.63 -25.55
C LEU A 390 -6.55 -11.08 -25.74
N GLN A 391 -6.81 -12.11 -26.53
CA GLN A 391 -8.15 -12.69 -26.64
C GLN A 391 -8.61 -13.34 -25.34
N GLU A 392 -7.74 -14.03 -24.64
CA GLU A 392 -8.05 -14.65 -23.35
C GLU A 392 -8.32 -13.60 -22.26
N ILE A 393 -7.52 -12.53 -22.21
CA ILE A 393 -7.76 -11.39 -21.33
C ILE A 393 -9.11 -10.70 -21.66
N ALA A 394 -9.39 -10.46 -22.96
CA ALA A 394 -10.66 -9.87 -23.40
C ALA A 394 -11.84 -10.79 -23.06
N ARG A 395 -11.72 -12.09 -23.32
CA ARG A 395 -12.75 -13.09 -22.99
C ARG A 395 -13.06 -13.15 -21.50
N ARG A 396 -12.06 -12.94 -20.64
CA ARG A 396 -12.23 -12.90 -19.18
C ARG A 396 -12.86 -11.60 -18.70
N SER A 397 -12.63 -10.48 -19.41
CA SER A 397 -13.26 -9.19 -19.08
C SER A 397 -14.71 -9.07 -19.59
N GLU A 398 -15.16 -9.95 -20.49
CA GLU A 398 -16.54 -9.97 -21.00
C GLU A 398 -17.46 -10.95 -20.22
N LYS A 399 -16.92 -11.74 -19.32
CA LYS A 399 -17.65 -12.67 -18.43
C LYS A 399 -17.73 -12.14 -17.03
#